data_de0b0d84f66c1ff1fbe3ba719149b248
#
_entry.id   de0b0d84f66c1ff1fbe3ba719149b248
#
_cell.length_a   1.000
_cell.length_b   1.000
_cell.length_c   1.000
_cell.angle_alpha   90.00
_cell.angle_beta   90.00
_cell.angle_gamma   90.00
#
_symmetry.space_group_name_H-M   'P 1'
#
loop_
_entity.id
_entity.type
_entity.pdbx_description
1 polymer ?
#
loop_
_entity_poly.entity_id
_entity_poly.type
_entity_poly.pdbx_seq_one_letter_code
_entity_poly.pdbx_strand_id
1 'polypeptide(L)'
;MTRSFVSVTPQRIVLASCALLAALFAIGWMTREDPGEKPLLQVLGGGFVYNYRISEMHYGFSAAVAKPLASGSIIEASFEDPAGGEPHTVRERVTPRSTRYALHSPPIRGVEARRPYRVAVRVLDRQGEAVLWSRDLDFVSQVDDRIVAEAPLIVGPGHHPSVADFWWRCRAWWCRRRCERFPKSCKG
;
A
#
# COMPACT_ATOMS: atom_id res chain seq x y z
N MET A 1 3.15 55.19 39.71
CA MET A 1 2.85 54.29 38.57
C MET A 1 1.40 54.51 38.14
N THR A 2 1.17 55.38 37.19
CA THR A 2 -0.16 55.71 36.69
C THR A 2 -0.54 54.71 35.57
N ARG A 3 -1.47 53.81 35.90
CA ARG A 3 -2.09 52.91 34.87
C ARG A 3 -3.03 53.74 34.03
N SER A 4 -2.62 54.04 32.77
CA SER A 4 -3.50 54.61 31.74
C SER A 4 -4.53 53.55 31.38
N PHE A 5 -5.76 53.72 31.86
CA PHE A 5 -6.90 52.94 31.37
C PHE A 5 -7.21 53.40 29.95
N VAL A 6 -6.93 52.57 28.97
CA VAL A 6 -7.35 52.82 27.57
C VAL A 6 -8.87 52.73 27.57
N SER A 7 -9.52 53.86 27.36
CA SER A 7 -10.98 53.94 27.22
C SER A 7 -11.38 53.23 25.91
N VAL A 8 -11.92 52.03 26.02
CA VAL A 8 -12.40 51.23 24.88
C VAL A 8 -13.75 51.77 24.47
N THR A 9 -13.81 52.57 23.42
CA THR A 9 -15.07 53.04 22.84
C THR A 9 -15.69 51.90 22.01
N PRO A 10 -17.03 51.78 21.98
CA PRO A 10 -17.71 50.73 21.18
C PRO A 10 -17.31 50.74 19.70
N GLN A 11 -17.02 51.89 19.16
CA GLN A 11 -16.54 52.06 17.79
C GLN A 11 -15.16 51.39 17.55
N ARG A 12 -14.25 51.42 18.53
CA ARG A 12 -12.94 50.75 18.44
C ARG A 12 -13.08 49.23 18.51
N ILE A 13 -14.05 48.75 19.28
CA ILE A 13 -14.33 47.29 19.35
C ILE A 13 -14.82 46.78 18.00
N VAL A 14 -15.76 47.50 17.38
CA VAL A 14 -16.30 47.15 16.06
C VAL A 14 -15.19 47.16 15.00
N LEU A 15 -14.36 48.19 14.96
CA LEU A 15 -13.26 48.27 14.01
C LEU A 15 -12.24 47.12 14.20
N ALA A 16 -11.89 46.80 15.45
CA ALA A 16 -10.98 45.70 15.75
C ALA A 16 -11.57 44.34 15.35
N SER A 17 -12.87 44.13 15.58
CA SER A 17 -13.57 42.91 15.14
C SER A 17 -13.62 42.77 13.62
N CYS A 18 -13.92 43.86 12.90
CA CYS A 18 -13.90 43.87 11.44
C CYS A 18 -12.49 43.58 10.88
N ALA A 19 -11.46 44.18 11.48
CA ALA A 19 -10.08 43.95 11.07
C ALA A 19 -9.66 42.48 11.32
N LEU A 20 -10.06 41.89 12.46
CA LEU A 20 -9.79 40.48 12.79
C LEU A 20 -10.51 39.57 11.78
N LEU A 21 -11.77 39.80 11.49
CA LEU A 21 -12.52 39.02 10.50
C LEU A 21 -11.91 39.11 9.11
N ALA A 22 -11.52 40.30 8.69
CA ALA A 22 -10.84 40.48 7.40
C ALA A 22 -9.49 39.74 7.35
N ALA A 23 -8.71 39.78 8.43
CA ALA A 23 -7.45 39.03 8.52
C ALA A 23 -7.68 37.53 8.45
N LEU A 24 -8.66 37.00 9.20
CA LEU A 24 -9.02 35.59 9.15
C LEU A 24 -9.51 35.14 7.76
N PHE A 25 -10.31 35.98 7.12
CA PHE A 25 -10.75 35.73 5.74
C PHE A 25 -9.59 35.74 4.74
N ALA A 26 -8.65 36.67 4.87
CA ALA A 26 -7.47 36.76 4.01
C ALA A 26 -6.58 35.52 4.20
N ILE A 27 -6.36 35.07 5.46
CA ILE A 27 -5.61 33.83 5.75
C ILE A 27 -6.33 32.62 5.14
N GLY A 28 -7.65 32.48 5.36
CA GLY A 28 -8.44 31.41 4.78
C GLY A 28 -8.43 31.39 3.26
N TRP A 29 -8.38 32.59 2.62
CA TRP A 29 -8.27 32.72 1.17
C TRP A 29 -6.88 32.29 0.66
N MET A 30 -5.80 32.68 1.35
CA MET A 30 -4.42 32.32 0.99
C MET A 30 -4.12 30.83 1.22
N THR A 31 -4.78 30.21 2.19
CA THR A 31 -4.61 28.76 2.48
C THR A 31 -5.60 27.87 1.74
N ARG A 32 -6.47 28.47 0.90
CA ARG A 32 -7.44 27.73 0.11
C ARG A 32 -6.71 26.94 -0.97
N GLU A 33 -6.74 25.60 -0.86
CA GLU A 33 -6.29 24.70 -1.92
C GLU A 33 -7.24 24.83 -3.12
N ASP A 34 -6.69 25.15 -4.29
CA ASP A 34 -7.49 25.21 -5.52
C ASP A 34 -7.97 23.80 -5.89
N PRO A 35 -9.29 23.61 -6.11
CA PRO A 35 -9.82 22.31 -6.55
C PRO A 35 -9.21 21.84 -7.87
N GLY A 36 -8.62 22.76 -8.66
CA GLY A 36 -7.89 22.48 -9.89
C GLY A 36 -6.59 21.72 -9.68
N GLU A 37 -5.89 21.94 -8.57
CA GLU A 37 -4.59 21.34 -8.27
C GLU A 37 -4.68 19.98 -7.58
N LYS A 38 -5.87 19.54 -7.17
CA LYS A 38 -6.03 18.22 -6.55
C LYS A 38 -5.53 17.11 -7.48
N PRO A 39 -4.73 16.16 -6.98
CA PRO A 39 -4.27 15.05 -7.78
C PRO A 39 -5.45 14.18 -8.25
N LEU A 40 -5.28 13.46 -9.34
CA LEU A 40 -6.30 12.51 -9.81
C LEU A 40 -6.52 11.37 -8.82
N LEU A 41 -5.43 10.91 -8.20
CA LEU A 41 -5.43 9.89 -7.15
C LEU A 41 -4.84 10.47 -5.88
N GLN A 42 -5.55 10.31 -4.78
CA GLN A 42 -5.06 10.59 -3.44
C GLN A 42 -4.61 9.29 -2.79
N VAL A 43 -3.32 9.19 -2.48
CA VAL A 43 -2.78 8.05 -1.74
C VAL A 43 -3.24 8.16 -0.28
N LEU A 44 -3.94 7.14 0.19
CA LEU A 44 -4.46 7.07 1.56
C LEU A 44 -3.44 6.49 2.52
N GLY A 45 -2.55 5.62 2.02
CA GLY A 45 -1.50 4.98 2.78
C GLY A 45 -0.96 3.77 2.03
N GLY A 46 0.15 3.24 2.53
CA GLY A 46 0.79 2.05 1.97
C GLY A 46 1.95 1.59 2.85
N GLY A 47 2.54 0.48 2.49
CA GLY A 47 3.65 -0.11 3.22
C GLY A 47 3.88 -1.57 2.89
N PHE A 48 4.72 -2.21 3.69
CA PHE A 48 5.09 -3.60 3.58
C PHE A 48 4.13 -4.48 4.39
N VAL A 49 3.75 -5.61 3.83
CA VAL A 49 2.91 -6.63 4.45
C VAL A 49 3.68 -7.94 4.49
N TYR A 50 3.78 -8.52 5.67
CA TYR A 50 4.48 -9.77 5.94
C TYR A 50 3.47 -10.86 6.27
N ASN A 51 3.40 -11.88 5.44
CA ASN A 51 2.54 -13.02 5.68
C ASN A 51 3.37 -14.25 6.10
N TYR A 52 3.55 -14.41 7.39
CA TYR A 52 4.33 -15.53 7.95
C TYR A 52 3.71 -16.91 7.69
N ARG A 53 2.40 -16.96 7.45
CA ARG A 53 1.70 -18.24 7.22
C ARG A 53 2.11 -18.89 5.90
N ILE A 54 2.28 -18.07 4.86
CA ILE A 54 2.64 -18.53 3.52
C ILE A 54 4.07 -18.14 3.14
N SER A 55 4.80 -17.51 4.07
CA SER A 55 6.19 -17.10 3.86
C SER A 55 6.34 -16.10 2.71
N GLU A 56 5.41 -15.17 2.57
CA GLU A 56 5.42 -14.17 1.52
C GLU A 56 5.47 -12.76 2.09
N MET A 57 6.14 -11.89 1.37
CA MET A 57 6.19 -10.47 1.63
C MET A 57 5.84 -9.71 0.35
N HIS A 58 5.05 -8.67 0.48
CA HIS A 58 4.73 -7.74 -0.59
C HIS A 58 4.58 -6.33 -0.03
N TYR A 59 4.64 -5.33 -0.89
CA TYR A 59 4.33 -3.97 -0.50
C TYR A 59 3.39 -3.33 -1.51
N GLY A 60 2.68 -2.31 -1.05
CA GLY A 60 1.69 -1.68 -1.87
C GLY A 60 1.08 -0.46 -1.22
N PHE A 61 0.09 0.09 -1.88
CA PHE A 61 -0.63 1.27 -1.41
C PHE A 61 -2.11 1.19 -1.73
N SER A 62 -2.87 1.98 -0.97
CA SER A 62 -4.28 2.24 -1.24
C SER A 62 -4.44 3.68 -1.69
N ALA A 63 -5.19 3.90 -2.74
CA ALA A 63 -5.48 5.22 -3.27
C ALA A 63 -6.99 5.41 -3.44
N ALA A 64 -7.46 6.64 -3.22
CA ALA A 64 -8.80 7.07 -3.55
C ALA A 64 -8.80 7.94 -4.81
N VAL A 65 -9.84 7.82 -5.60
CA VAL A 65 -10.08 8.69 -6.75
C VAL A 65 -10.52 10.06 -6.23
N ALA A 66 -9.67 11.08 -6.38
CA ALA A 66 -9.94 12.43 -5.90
C ALA A 66 -10.67 13.29 -6.94
N LYS A 67 -10.47 13.00 -8.22
CA LYS A 67 -11.21 13.62 -9.35
C LYS A 67 -11.82 12.52 -10.21
N PRO A 68 -12.99 12.75 -10.81
CA PRO A 68 -13.62 11.78 -11.70
C PRO A 68 -12.67 11.33 -12.80
N LEU A 69 -12.40 10.03 -12.86
CA LEU A 69 -11.66 9.38 -13.92
C LEU A 69 -12.62 8.78 -14.94
N ALA A 70 -12.23 8.81 -16.21
CA ALA A 70 -13.01 8.13 -17.24
C ALA A 70 -13.06 6.63 -16.93
N SER A 71 -14.25 6.04 -17.03
CA SER A 71 -14.42 4.59 -16.88
C SER A 71 -13.56 3.84 -17.88
N GLY A 72 -12.80 2.87 -17.40
CA GLY A 72 -11.87 2.10 -18.20
C GLY A 72 -10.45 2.67 -18.26
N SER A 73 -10.16 3.85 -17.67
CA SER A 73 -8.78 4.30 -17.42
C SER A 73 -8.01 3.25 -16.64
N ILE A 74 -6.70 3.25 -16.78
CA ILE A 74 -5.83 2.23 -16.16
C ILE A 74 -4.96 2.93 -15.11
N ILE A 75 -4.97 2.38 -13.90
CA ILE A 75 -4.01 2.73 -12.85
C ILE A 75 -2.86 1.74 -12.97
N GLU A 76 -1.68 2.22 -13.29
CA GLU A 76 -0.46 1.44 -13.39
C GLU A 76 0.44 1.78 -12.22
N ALA A 77 0.94 0.78 -11.53
CA ALA A 77 1.94 0.93 -10.48
C ALA A 77 3.16 0.07 -10.81
N SER A 78 4.32 0.70 -10.89
CA SER A 78 5.60 0.04 -11.09
C SER A 78 6.35 0.01 -9.78
N PHE A 79 6.55 -1.17 -9.23
CA PHE A 79 7.19 -1.44 -7.94
C PHE A 79 8.66 -1.79 -8.16
N GLU A 80 9.58 -1.12 -7.48
CA GLU A 80 11.00 -1.47 -7.48
C GLU A 80 11.18 -2.89 -6.93
N ASP A 81 12.00 -3.71 -7.60
CA ASP A 81 12.36 -5.02 -7.07
C ASP A 81 13.51 -4.89 -6.07
N PRO A 82 13.31 -5.24 -4.79
CA PRO A 82 14.36 -5.19 -3.77
C PRO A 82 15.57 -6.06 -4.08
N ALA A 83 15.40 -7.15 -4.82
CA ALA A 83 16.48 -8.03 -5.25
C ALA A 83 17.33 -7.43 -6.40
N GLY A 84 16.97 -6.25 -6.92
CA GLY A 84 17.68 -5.57 -8.00
C GLY A 84 17.30 -6.05 -9.40
N GLY A 85 16.18 -6.76 -9.52
CA GLY A 85 15.61 -7.16 -10.80
C GLY A 85 14.83 -6.05 -11.50
N GLU A 86 14.09 -6.43 -12.55
CA GLU A 86 13.20 -5.50 -13.25
C GLU A 86 12.02 -5.10 -12.35
N PRO A 87 11.56 -3.84 -12.44
CA PRO A 87 10.40 -3.39 -11.66
C PRO A 87 9.14 -4.19 -11.99
N HIS A 88 8.39 -4.53 -10.95
CA HIS A 88 7.12 -5.23 -11.10
C HIS A 88 6.00 -4.28 -11.45
N THR A 89 5.41 -4.40 -12.62
CA THR A 89 4.32 -3.54 -13.08
C THR A 89 2.97 -4.23 -12.84
N VAL A 90 2.10 -3.55 -12.10
CA VAL A 90 0.73 -3.98 -11.80
C VAL A 90 -0.24 -2.97 -12.40
N ARG A 91 -1.29 -3.45 -13.04
CA ARG A 91 -2.32 -2.61 -13.70
C ARG A 91 -3.69 -2.95 -13.17
N GLU A 92 -4.44 -1.93 -12.81
CA GLU A 92 -5.83 -2.04 -12.38
C GLU A 92 -6.71 -1.12 -13.22
N ARG A 93 -7.84 -1.63 -13.68
CA ARG A 93 -8.76 -0.88 -14.54
C ARG A 93 -9.81 -0.16 -13.71
N VAL A 94 -9.97 1.15 -13.95
CA VAL A 94 -10.94 1.98 -13.24
C VAL A 94 -12.36 1.57 -13.63
N THR A 95 -13.16 1.27 -12.60
CA THR A 95 -14.57 0.93 -12.73
C THR A 95 -15.46 2.02 -12.13
N PRO A 96 -16.68 2.27 -12.65
CA PRO A 96 -17.56 3.32 -12.14
C PRO A 96 -18.02 3.12 -10.69
N ARG A 97 -17.94 1.88 -10.20
CA ARG A 97 -18.40 1.50 -8.86
C ARG A 97 -17.34 1.64 -7.77
N SER A 98 -16.07 1.69 -8.17
CA SER A 98 -14.96 1.71 -7.23
C SER A 98 -14.39 3.11 -7.11
N THR A 99 -14.36 3.64 -5.89
CA THR A 99 -13.74 4.91 -5.55
C THR A 99 -12.37 4.74 -4.90
N ARG A 100 -12.01 3.49 -4.54
CA ARG A 100 -10.74 3.14 -3.91
C ARG A 100 -10.11 1.96 -4.63
N TYR A 101 -8.81 2.00 -4.76
CA TYR A 101 -7.98 0.98 -5.40
C TYR A 101 -6.83 0.64 -4.48
N ALA A 102 -6.51 -0.65 -4.38
CA ALA A 102 -5.36 -1.16 -3.65
C ALA A 102 -4.48 -1.93 -4.62
N LEU A 103 -3.27 -1.43 -4.84
CA LEU A 103 -2.27 -2.07 -5.69
C LEU A 103 -1.11 -2.53 -4.82
N HIS A 104 -0.64 -3.74 -5.07
CA HIS A 104 0.50 -4.32 -4.35
C HIS A 104 1.38 -5.09 -5.32
N SER A 105 2.67 -5.17 -4.97
CA SER A 105 3.64 -5.97 -5.71
C SER A 105 3.28 -7.46 -5.65
N PRO A 106 3.76 -8.29 -6.57
CA PRO A 106 3.88 -9.72 -6.33
C PRO A 106 4.77 -9.99 -5.11
N PRO A 107 4.85 -11.25 -4.63
CA PRO A 107 5.78 -11.62 -3.57
C PRO A 107 7.21 -11.23 -3.92
N ILE A 108 7.89 -10.55 -3.00
CA ILE A 108 9.26 -10.04 -3.16
C ILE A 108 10.18 -10.60 -2.09
N ARG A 109 11.49 -10.54 -2.37
CA ARG A 109 12.58 -10.89 -1.46
C ARG A 109 13.71 -9.85 -1.56
N GLY A 110 14.66 -9.89 -0.63
CA GLY A 110 15.79 -8.97 -0.62
C GLY A 110 15.48 -7.60 -0.04
N VAL A 111 14.42 -7.48 0.75
CA VAL A 111 14.07 -6.21 1.40
C VAL A 111 15.02 -5.94 2.55
N GLU A 112 15.62 -4.74 2.54
CA GLU A 112 16.49 -4.22 3.59
C GLU A 112 15.71 -3.23 4.46
N ALA A 113 15.91 -3.32 5.79
CA ALA A 113 15.30 -2.38 6.71
C ALA A 113 15.80 -0.94 6.47
N ARG A 114 14.88 0.02 6.60
CA ARG A 114 15.14 1.46 6.47
C ARG A 114 15.60 1.95 5.10
N ARG A 115 15.62 1.08 4.09
CA ARG A 115 15.84 1.47 2.70
C ARG A 115 14.52 1.93 2.09
N PRO A 116 14.47 3.09 1.39
CA PRO A 116 13.31 3.48 0.61
C PRO A 116 13.24 2.67 -0.69
N TYR A 117 12.03 2.23 -1.02
CA TYR A 117 11.71 1.54 -2.28
C TYR A 117 10.70 2.35 -3.05
N ARG A 118 11.05 2.67 -4.30
CA ARG A 118 10.25 3.53 -5.15
C ARG A 118 9.07 2.78 -5.78
N VAL A 119 7.94 3.46 -5.83
CA VAL A 119 6.76 3.03 -6.58
C VAL A 119 6.34 4.15 -7.51
N ALA A 120 6.48 3.96 -8.81
CA ALA A 120 5.99 4.90 -9.80
C ALA A 120 4.51 4.59 -10.10
N VAL A 121 3.63 5.54 -9.80
CA VAL A 121 2.19 5.42 -10.03
C VAL A 121 1.82 6.29 -11.22
N ARG A 122 1.11 5.70 -12.19
CA ARG A 122 0.64 6.39 -13.39
C ARG A 122 -0.85 6.14 -13.58
N VAL A 123 -1.57 7.13 -14.02
CA VAL A 123 -2.93 6.98 -14.52
C VAL A 123 -2.88 7.15 -16.03
N LEU A 124 -3.27 6.11 -16.72
CA LEU A 124 -3.30 6.08 -18.17
C LEU A 124 -4.74 6.23 -18.66
N ASP A 125 -4.89 6.64 -19.90
CA ASP A 125 -6.17 6.65 -20.58
C ASP A 125 -6.75 5.24 -20.75
N ARG A 126 -7.91 5.14 -21.37
CA ARG A 126 -8.60 3.86 -21.61
C ARG A 126 -7.80 2.91 -22.51
N GLN A 127 -7.00 3.44 -23.43
CA GLN A 127 -6.18 2.68 -24.38
C GLN A 127 -4.83 2.29 -23.76
N GLY A 128 -4.41 2.99 -22.68
CA GLY A 128 -3.12 2.76 -22.03
C GLY A 128 -1.96 3.46 -22.70
N GLU A 129 -2.24 4.42 -23.60
CA GLU A 129 -1.22 5.11 -24.40
C GLU A 129 -0.86 6.46 -23.79
N ALA A 130 -1.84 7.25 -23.35
CA ALA A 130 -1.61 8.57 -22.80
C ALA A 130 -1.53 8.55 -21.28
N VAL A 131 -0.46 9.15 -20.71
CA VAL A 131 -0.30 9.36 -19.27
C VAL A 131 -1.09 10.60 -18.87
N LEU A 132 -2.16 10.42 -18.11
CA LEU A 132 -3.02 11.50 -17.62
C LEU A 132 -2.45 12.11 -16.34
N TRP A 133 -1.74 11.31 -15.54
CA TRP A 133 -1.15 11.74 -14.27
C TRP A 133 -0.08 10.74 -13.84
N SER A 134 0.94 11.23 -13.14
CA SER A 134 1.98 10.39 -12.57
C SER A 134 2.45 10.93 -11.23
N ARG A 135 2.89 10.03 -10.34
CA ARG A 135 3.48 10.35 -9.04
C ARG A 135 4.40 9.23 -8.60
N ASP A 136 5.53 9.60 -8.04
CA ASP A 136 6.44 8.67 -7.38
C ASP A 136 6.14 8.66 -5.87
N LEU A 137 6.20 7.48 -5.28
CA LEU A 137 6.01 7.22 -3.86
C LEU A 137 7.21 6.42 -3.36
N ASP A 138 7.64 6.70 -2.14
CA ASP A 138 8.69 5.94 -1.48
C ASP A 138 8.13 5.24 -0.25
N PHE A 139 8.34 3.93 -0.15
CA PHE A 139 7.95 3.12 1.00
C PHE A 139 9.18 2.57 1.69
N VAL A 140 9.20 2.67 3.00
CA VAL A 140 10.31 2.21 3.84
C VAL A 140 9.86 1.03 4.68
N SER A 141 10.59 -0.08 4.61
CA SER A 141 10.38 -1.20 5.50
C SER A 141 11.04 -0.95 6.85
N GLN A 142 10.37 -1.32 7.94
CA GLN A 142 10.93 -1.28 9.30
C GLN A 142 11.86 -2.46 9.57
N VAL A 143 11.72 -3.54 8.82
CA VAL A 143 12.39 -4.83 9.05
C VAL A 143 12.92 -5.41 7.75
N ASP A 144 13.95 -6.24 7.87
CA ASP A 144 14.52 -6.99 6.75
C ASP A 144 13.64 -8.20 6.39
N ASP A 145 13.82 -8.74 5.19
CA ASP A 145 13.13 -9.95 4.75
C ASP A 145 13.56 -11.22 5.48
N ARG A 146 14.67 -11.18 6.23
CA ARG A 146 15.14 -12.28 7.11
C ARG A 146 14.11 -12.70 8.15
N ILE A 147 13.17 -11.81 8.49
CA ILE A 147 12.07 -12.11 9.41
C ILE A 147 11.07 -13.10 8.80
N VAL A 148 11.03 -13.20 7.47
CA VAL A 148 10.14 -14.11 6.75
C VAL A 148 10.87 -15.44 6.57
N ALA A 149 10.32 -16.51 7.13
CA ALA A 149 10.89 -17.85 7.03
C ALA A 149 11.02 -18.30 5.57
N GLU A 150 11.98 -19.18 5.26
CA GLU A 150 12.13 -19.75 3.92
C GLU A 150 10.97 -20.66 3.53
N ALA A 151 10.33 -21.29 4.52
CA ALA A 151 9.20 -22.18 4.32
C ALA A 151 7.98 -21.70 5.15
N PRO A 152 6.74 -21.96 4.68
CA PRO A 152 5.53 -21.61 5.41
C PRO A 152 5.51 -22.19 6.82
N LEU A 153 5.14 -21.40 7.82
CA LEU A 153 5.04 -21.82 9.22
C LEU A 153 3.82 -22.70 9.48
N ILE A 154 2.75 -22.50 8.71
CA ILE A 154 1.52 -23.26 8.82
C ILE A 154 1.27 -23.99 7.51
N VAL A 155 1.38 -25.31 7.59
CA VAL A 155 1.12 -26.23 6.51
C VAL A 155 -0.26 -26.82 6.71
N GLY A 156 -1.22 -26.40 5.89
CA GLY A 156 -2.59 -26.90 5.91
C GLY A 156 -3.05 -27.35 4.53
N PRO A 157 -4.06 -28.23 4.42
CA PRO A 157 -4.58 -28.66 3.14
C PRO A 157 -5.03 -27.43 2.32
N GLY A 158 -4.48 -27.29 1.12
CA GLY A 158 -4.84 -26.26 0.16
C GLY A 158 -3.96 -24.99 0.18
N HIS A 159 -2.86 -24.92 0.91
CA HIS A 159 -2.11 -23.68 1.09
C HIS A 159 -0.78 -23.55 0.36
N HIS A 160 -0.15 -24.62 -0.12
CA HIS A 160 1.07 -24.52 -0.95
C HIS A 160 1.32 -25.80 -1.73
N PRO A 161 1.78 -25.74 -3.00
CA PRO A 161 2.09 -26.94 -3.80
C PRO A 161 3.19 -27.81 -3.19
N SER A 162 4.17 -27.22 -2.49
CA SER A 162 5.24 -27.94 -1.80
C SER A 162 4.76 -28.76 -0.59
N VAL A 163 3.56 -28.50 -0.09
CA VAL A 163 2.96 -29.24 1.01
C VAL A 163 2.46 -30.61 0.55
N ALA A 164 2.03 -30.73 -0.68
CA ALA A 164 1.65 -32.01 -1.26
C ALA A 164 2.83 -32.99 -1.25
N ASP A 165 4.04 -32.53 -1.59
CA ASP A 165 5.25 -33.34 -1.60
C ASP A 165 5.66 -33.78 -0.20
N PHE A 166 5.48 -32.94 0.82
CA PHE A 166 5.77 -33.31 2.21
C PHE A 166 4.85 -34.44 2.70
N TRP A 167 3.56 -34.39 2.40
CA TRP A 167 2.59 -35.43 2.77
C TRP A 167 2.87 -36.76 2.07
N TRP A 168 3.24 -36.72 0.78
CA TRP A 168 3.64 -37.94 0.05
C TRP A 168 4.92 -38.55 0.61
N ARG A 169 5.91 -37.73 0.95
CA ARG A 169 7.16 -38.19 1.57
C ARG A 169 6.94 -38.77 2.99
N CYS A 170 6.10 -38.13 3.80
CA CYS A 170 5.74 -38.64 5.12
C CYS A 170 4.93 -39.94 5.04
N ARG A 171 3.99 -40.06 4.09
CA ARG A 171 3.25 -41.30 3.87
C ARG A 171 4.17 -42.44 3.43
N ALA A 172 5.09 -42.17 2.51
CA ALA A 172 6.08 -43.18 2.06
C ALA A 172 6.99 -43.60 3.20
N TRP A 173 7.44 -42.67 4.05
CA TRP A 173 8.28 -42.98 5.22
C TRP A 173 7.52 -43.77 6.30
N TRP A 174 6.25 -43.43 6.54
CA TRP A 174 5.38 -44.13 7.52
C TRP A 174 5.01 -45.55 7.05
N CYS A 175 4.70 -45.71 5.77
CA CYS A 175 4.49 -47.04 5.16
C CYS A 175 5.74 -47.89 5.23
N ARG A 176 6.94 -47.33 4.95
CA ARG A 176 8.18 -48.08 5.01
C ARG A 176 8.46 -48.57 6.42
N ARG A 177 8.32 -47.76 7.46
CA ARG A 177 8.50 -48.15 8.87
C ARG A 177 7.43 -49.14 9.36
N ARG A 178 6.22 -49.09 8.83
CA ARG A 178 5.17 -50.03 9.18
C ARG A 178 5.40 -51.40 8.57
N CYS A 179 5.92 -51.49 7.35
CA CYS A 179 6.29 -52.72 6.70
C CYS A 179 7.52 -53.40 7.39
N GLU A 180 8.49 -52.62 7.88
CA GLU A 180 9.62 -53.14 8.64
C GLU A 180 9.19 -53.72 10.00
N ARG A 181 8.17 -53.13 10.65
CA ARG A 181 7.70 -53.55 11.97
C ARG A 181 6.65 -54.68 11.93
N PHE A 182 5.90 -54.78 10.81
CA PHE A 182 4.85 -55.80 10.63
C PHE A 182 4.84 -56.33 9.18
N PRO A 183 5.77 -57.27 8.84
CA PRO A 183 5.92 -57.74 7.46
C PRO A 183 4.74 -58.56 6.93
N LYS A 184 3.83 -59.02 7.80
CA LYS A 184 2.64 -59.81 7.41
C LYS A 184 1.46 -58.92 6.94
N SER A 185 1.50 -57.61 7.14
CA SER A 185 0.40 -56.68 6.81
C SER A 185 0.54 -55.98 5.44
N CYS A 186 1.62 -56.22 4.70
CA CYS A 186 1.92 -55.58 3.42
C CYS A 186 1.78 -56.50 2.19
N LYS A 187 1.21 -57.70 2.36
CA LYS A 187 0.84 -58.58 1.26
C LYS A 187 -0.67 -58.55 1.06
N GLY A 188 -1.11 -57.62 0.26
CA GLY A 188 -2.45 -57.43 -0.19
C GLY A 188 -2.46 -56.43 -1.33
#